data_437217aa331035a77a73aa52b3e1d3b7
#
_entry.id   437217aa331035a77a73aa52b3e1d3b7
#
_cell.length_a   1.000
_cell.length_b   1.000
_cell.length_c   1.000
_cell.angle_alpha   90.00
_cell.angle_beta   90.00
_cell.angle_gamma   90.00
#
_symmetry.space_group_name_H-M   'P 1'
#
loop_
_entity.id
_entity.type
_entity.pdbx_description
1 polymer ?
#
loop_
_entity_poly.entity_id
_entity_poly.type
_entity_poly.pdbx_seq_one_letter_code
_entity_poly.pdbx_strand_id
1 'polypeptide(L)'
;MATRPNCKGVVTANTANQLETQTWAELTKWMRRSLVADMFDMKATSIVSKESPESWRVDALTCREENAESFAGLHAASSTPFYIFDEASAIPAAIYEVAEGGLTDGEPMMFLFGNPTRSSGRFYDCFHSKAKFWDIRKVDSRTCHITNKKQIQQWLEEYGEDSDFFRVRVMGEFPNASSSQFIPTKSVEEAMARPGGGLTANLAII
;
A
#
# COMPACT_ATOMS: atom_id res chain seq x y z
N MET A 1 2.65 -18.19 -1.18
CA MET A 1 2.14 -19.42 -0.53
C MET A 1 2.60 -20.69 -1.24
N ALA A 2 2.23 -20.93 -2.46
CA ALA A 2 2.46 -22.20 -3.18
C ALA A 2 3.94 -22.66 -3.25
N THR A 3 4.88 -21.74 -3.31
CA THR A 3 6.32 -22.03 -3.46
C THR A 3 7.09 -21.99 -2.14
N ARG A 4 6.41 -21.74 -1.03
CA ARG A 4 7.04 -21.63 0.30
C ARG A 4 6.20 -22.42 1.32
N PRO A 5 6.51 -23.70 1.53
CA PRO A 5 5.83 -24.54 2.50
C PRO A 5 5.90 -23.94 3.92
N ASN A 6 4.84 -24.15 4.69
CA ASN A 6 4.70 -23.66 6.06
C ASN A 6 4.80 -22.13 6.23
N CYS A 7 4.59 -21.38 5.14
CA CYS A 7 4.51 -19.92 5.27
C CYS A 7 3.19 -19.50 5.93
N LYS A 8 3.28 -18.46 6.75
CA LYS A 8 2.12 -17.82 7.38
C LYS A 8 1.98 -16.39 6.88
N GLY A 9 0.77 -16.00 6.50
CA GLY A 9 0.53 -14.67 5.99
C GLY A 9 -0.72 -14.01 6.55
N VAL A 10 -0.72 -12.70 6.51
CA VAL A 10 -1.87 -11.85 6.77
C VAL A 10 -2.13 -10.94 5.59
N VAL A 11 -3.39 -10.87 5.19
CA VAL A 11 -3.87 -9.91 4.18
C VAL A 11 -4.82 -8.95 4.86
N THR A 12 -4.64 -7.66 4.64
CA THR A 12 -5.52 -6.62 5.15
C THR A 12 -5.77 -5.53 4.12
N ALA A 13 -6.84 -4.77 4.32
CA ALA A 13 -7.18 -3.57 3.57
C ALA A 13 -7.73 -2.51 4.51
N ASN A 14 -7.84 -1.26 4.02
CA ASN A 14 -8.28 -0.13 4.84
C ASN A 14 -9.64 -0.33 5.53
N THR A 15 -10.57 -1.05 4.91
CA THR A 15 -11.90 -1.35 5.49
C THR A 15 -12.23 -2.83 5.39
N ALA A 16 -13.06 -3.33 6.32
CA ALA A 16 -13.56 -4.69 6.29
C ALA A 16 -14.29 -5.01 4.97
N ASN A 17 -15.15 -4.10 4.53
CA ASN A 17 -15.89 -4.28 3.27
C ASN A 17 -14.96 -4.42 2.07
N GLN A 18 -13.93 -3.60 1.97
CA GLN A 18 -12.94 -3.67 0.88
C GLN A 18 -12.13 -4.96 0.95
N LEU A 19 -11.69 -5.34 2.15
CA LEU A 19 -10.99 -6.60 2.36
C LEU A 19 -11.83 -7.78 1.88
N GLU A 20 -13.08 -7.87 2.29
CA GLU A 20 -13.96 -9.01 1.99
C GLU A 20 -14.42 -9.04 0.53
N THR A 21 -14.90 -7.90 0.02
CA THR A 21 -15.59 -7.85 -1.29
C THR A 21 -14.63 -7.68 -2.47
N GLN A 22 -13.45 -7.15 -2.26
CA GLN A 22 -12.48 -6.87 -3.32
C GLN A 22 -11.22 -7.71 -3.14
N THR A 23 -10.40 -7.42 -2.14
CA THR A 23 -9.08 -8.03 -1.99
C THR A 23 -9.18 -9.55 -1.79
N TRP A 24 -9.99 -9.99 -0.84
CA TRP A 24 -10.15 -11.42 -0.53
C TRP A 24 -10.90 -12.18 -1.63
N ALA A 25 -11.90 -11.54 -2.21
CA ALA A 25 -12.65 -12.12 -3.33
C ALA A 25 -11.75 -12.39 -4.55
N GLU A 26 -10.91 -11.44 -4.93
CA GLU A 26 -9.95 -11.63 -6.03
C GLU A 26 -8.87 -12.67 -5.68
N LEU A 27 -8.33 -12.62 -4.46
CA LEU A 27 -7.33 -13.60 -4.00
C LEU A 27 -7.88 -15.03 -4.09
N THR A 28 -9.08 -15.27 -3.57
CA THR A 28 -9.71 -16.60 -3.60
C THR A 28 -10.08 -17.05 -5.02
N LYS A 29 -10.54 -16.14 -5.86
CA LYS A 29 -10.81 -16.40 -7.29
C LYS A 29 -9.56 -16.87 -8.02
N TRP A 30 -8.44 -16.19 -7.84
CA TRP A 30 -7.17 -16.58 -8.46
C TRP A 30 -6.58 -17.86 -7.86
N MET A 31 -6.74 -18.04 -6.55
CA MET A 31 -6.32 -19.28 -5.89
C MET A 31 -7.05 -20.49 -6.46
N ARG A 32 -8.37 -20.41 -6.68
CA ARG A 32 -9.18 -21.48 -7.31
C ARG A 32 -8.75 -21.82 -8.73
N ARG A 33 -8.13 -20.87 -9.44
CA ARG A 33 -7.63 -21.05 -10.82
C ARG A 33 -6.16 -21.47 -10.87
N SER A 34 -5.50 -21.52 -9.74
CA SER A 34 -4.08 -21.87 -9.66
C SER A 34 -3.87 -23.38 -9.82
N LEU A 35 -2.67 -23.77 -10.24
CA LEU A 35 -2.26 -25.19 -10.35
C LEU A 35 -2.20 -25.89 -8.99
N VAL A 36 -2.24 -25.15 -7.90
CA VAL A 36 -2.13 -25.65 -6.51
C VAL A 36 -3.45 -25.57 -5.76
N ALA A 37 -4.56 -25.29 -6.45
CA ALA A 37 -5.88 -25.13 -5.81
C ALA A 37 -6.25 -26.32 -4.93
N ASP A 38 -5.95 -27.53 -5.37
CA ASP A 38 -6.26 -28.77 -4.65
C ASP A 38 -5.47 -28.98 -3.36
N MET A 39 -4.39 -28.23 -3.15
CA MET A 39 -3.57 -28.28 -1.93
C MET A 39 -4.15 -27.46 -0.79
N PHE A 40 -5.13 -26.58 -1.05
CA PHE A 40 -5.61 -25.60 -0.09
C PHE A 40 -7.13 -25.60 0.05
N ASP A 41 -7.60 -25.40 1.27
CA ASP A 41 -9.00 -25.09 1.57
C ASP A 41 -9.19 -23.59 1.67
N MET A 42 -10.17 -23.06 0.92
CA MET A 42 -10.52 -21.64 0.90
C MET A 42 -11.75 -21.40 1.75
N LYS A 43 -11.56 -20.72 2.88
CA LYS A 43 -12.60 -20.32 3.84
C LYS A 43 -12.96 -18.84 3.67
N ALA A 44 -13.95 -18.37 4.38
CA ALA A 44 -14.40 -16.98 4.32
C ALA A 44 -13.28 -15.96 4.63
N THR A 45 -12.40 -16.28 5.58
CA THR A 45 -11.34 -15.40 6.09
C THR A 45 -9.96 -16.04 6.11
N SER A 46 -9.81 -17.26 5.56
CA SER A 46 -8.49 -17.92 5.52
C SER A 46 -8.36 -18.85 4.32
N ILE A 47 -7.13 -18.99 3.84
CA ILE A 47 -6.72 -20.05 2.92
C ILE A 47 -5.71 -20.89 3.67
N VAL A 48 -5.97 -22.18 3.83
CA VAL A 48 -5.16 -23.06 4.66
C VAL A 48 -4.73 -24.30 3.87
N SER A 49 -3.51 -24.75 4.09
CA SER A 49 -3.04 -26.02 3.53
C SER A 49 -3.88 -27.19 4.08
N LYS A 50 -4.23 -28.14 3.24
CA LYS A 50 -4.89 -29.39 3.69
C LYS A 50 -3.97 -30.29 4.51
N GLU A 51 -2.67 -30.22 4.24
CA GLU A 51 -1.65 -31.02 4.91
C GLU A 51 -1.24 -30.43 6.25
N SER A 52 -1.07 -29.11 6.34
CA SER A 52 -0.55 -28.42 7.54
C SER A 52 -1.34 -27.13 7.80
N PRO A 53 -2.63 -27.20 8.16
CA PRO A 53 -3.50 -26.03 8.22
C PRO A 53 -3.14 -25.03 9.33
N GLU A 54 -2.42 -25.44 10.38
CA GLU A 54 -1.97 -24.60 11.49
C GLU A 54 -0.67 -23.83 11.18
N SER A 55 0.17 -24.36 10.30
CA SER A 55 1.47 -23.75 9.98
C SER A 55 1.56 -23.16 8.59
N TRP A 56 0.73 -23.60 7.64
CA TRP A 56 0.76 -23.15 6.25
C TRP A 56 -0.56 -22.51 5.85
N ARG A 57 -0.67 -21.22 6.09
CA ARG A 57 -1.93 -20.49 5.93
C ARG A 57 -1.76 -19.02 5.65
N VAL A 58 -2.82 -18.40 5.16
CA VAL A 58 -3.00 -16.95 5.10
C VAL A 58 -4.37 -16.57 5.63
N ASP A 59 -4.42 -15.53 6.45
CA ASP A 59 -5.63 -15.04 7.09
C ASP A 59 -5.95 -13.61 6.65
N ALA A 60 -7.24 -13.33 6.44
CA ALA A 60 -7.75 -11.99 6.21
C ALA A 60 -8.07 -11.36 7.57
N LEU A 61 -7.38 -10.28 7.92
CA LEU A 61 -7.60 -9.53 9.16
C LEU A 61 -8.05 -8.10 8.86
N THR A 62 -9.05 -7.62 9.57
CA THR A 62 -9.51 -6.23 9.44
C THR A 62 -8.52 -5.26 10.07
N CYS A 63 -8.26 -4.17 9.38
CA CYS A 63 -7.35 -3.11 9.81
C CYS A 63 -8.08 -2.12 10.71
N ARG A 64 -7.98 -2.31 12.04
CA ARG A 64 -8.49 -1.36 13.05
C ARG A 64 -7.40 -1.10 14.07
N GLU A 65 -7.23 0.16 14.48
CA GLU A 65 -6.23 0.55 15.47
C GLU A 65 -6.41 -0.19 16.81
N GLU A 66 -7.66 -0.39 17.22
CA GLU A 66 -7.99 -1.11 18.47
C GLU A 66 -7.58 -2.59 18.42
N ASN A 67 -7.38 -3.13 17.21
CA ASN A 67 -7.00 -4.53 16.99
C ASN A 67 -5.58 -4.68 16.45
N ALA A 68 -4.72 -3.69 16.58
CA ALA A 68 -3.35 -3.75 16.04
C ALA A 68 -2.60 -5.00 16.50
N GLU A 69 -2.78 -5.40 17.75
CA GLU A 69 -2.16 -6.60 18.32
C GLU A 69 -2.55 -7.92 17.61
N SER A 70 -3.65 -7.95 16.85
CA SER A 70 -4.01 -9.11 16.03
C SER A 70 -3.02 -9.37 14.89
N PHE A 71 -2.22 -8.39 14.53
CA PHE A 71 -1.13 -8.50 13.54
C PHE A 71 0.18 -9.00 14.17
N ALA A 72 0.25 -9.07 15.51
CA ALA A 72 1.40 -9.62 16.21
C ALA A 72 1.48 -11.14 16.07
N GLY A 73 2.66 -11.70 16.35
CA GLY A 73 2.82 -13.16 16.49
C GLY A 73 2.76 -13.94 15.18
N LEU A 74 2.88 -13.29 14.03
CA LEU A 74 3.04 -13.97 12.76
C LEU A 74 4.46 -14.54 12.66
N HIS A 75 4.67 -15.67 13.33
CA HIS A 75 5.95 -16.36 13.33
C HIS A 75 5.93 -17.58 12.42
N ALA A 76 6.96 -17.72 11.60
CA ALA A 76 7.19 -18.86 10.73
C ALA A 76 8.69 -19.20 10.73
N ALA A 77 9.20 -19.62 11.90
CA ALA A 77 10.63 -19.74 12.23
C ALA A 77 11.48 -20.50 11.20
N SER A 78 10.90 -21.38 10.42
CA SER A 78 11.60 -22.15 9.38
C SER A 78 11.10 -21.84 7.97
N SER A 79 10.32 -20.76 7.79
CA SER A 79 9.68 -20.43 6.52
C SER A 79 9.53 -18.92 6.31
N THR A 80 8.43 -18.49 5.73
CA THR A 80 8.17 -17.10 5.32
C THR A 80 6.96 -16.56 6.07
N PRO A 81 7.12 -15.72 7.10
CA PRO A 81 6.05 -14.83 7.54
C PRO A 81 5.86 -13.74 6.48
N PHE A 82 4.59 -13.43 6.12
CA PHE A 82 4.35 -12.37 5.15
C PHE A 82 3.10 -11.56 5.43
N TYR A 83 3.15 -10.28 5.05
CA TYR A 83 2.02 -9.37 5.10
C TYR A 83 1.70 -8.83 3.71
N ILE A 84 0.42 -8.69 3.40
CA ILE A 84 -0.09 -8.02 2.22
C ILE A 84 -1.06 -6.94 2.67
N PHE A 85 -0.70 -5.69 2.45
CA PHE A 85 -1.50 -4.51 2.76
C PHE A 85 -2.05 -3.92 1.46
N ASP A 86 -3.35 -4.01 1.30
CA ASP A 86 -4.06 -3.35 0.21
C ASP A 86 -4.58 -1.98 0.68
N GLU A 87 -4.62 -0.99 -0.21
CA GLU A 87 -4.84 0.41 0.14
C GLU A 87 -3.89 0.92 1.24
N ALA A 88 -2.64 0.52 1.15
CA ALA A 88 -1.61 0.69 2.18
C ALA A 88 -1.43 2.14 2.66
N SER A 89 -1.69 3.13 1.80
CA SER A 89 -1.63 4.56 2.14
C SER A 89 -2.60 4.96 3.26
N ALA A 90 -3.69 4.22 3.44
CA ALA A 90 -4.73 4.52 4.43
C ALA A 90 -4.60 3.70 5.72
N ILE A 91 -3.73 2.69 5.76
CA ILE A 91 -3.55 1.82 6.94
C ILE A 91 -2.87 2.61 8.06
N PRO A 92 -3.39 2.53 9.32
CA PRO A 92 -2.81 3.20 10.47
C PRO A 92 -1.37 2.78 10.79
N ALA A 93 -0.56 3.71 11.30
CA ALA A 93 0.84 3.48 11.63
C ALA A 93 1.04 2.34 12.66
N ALA A 94 0.15 2.24 13.65
CA ALA A 94 0.19 1.18 14.66
C ALA A 94 0.15 -0.23 14.06
N ILE A 95 -0.61 -0.43 12.97
CA ILE A 95 -0.66 -1.72 12.27
C ILE A 95 0.69 -2.05 11.62
N TYR A 96 1.34 -1.05 11.02
CA TYR A 96 2.68 -1.24 10.45
C TYR A 96 3.71 -1.62 11.51
N GLU A 97 3.69 -0.93 12.65
CA GLU A 97 4.63 -1.17 13.76
C GLU A 97 4.51 -2.59 14.30
N VAL A 98 3.29 -3.05 14.53
CA VAL A 98 3.04 -4.41 15.02
C VAL A 98 3.40 -5.45 13.96
N ALA A 99 3.04 -5.24 12.69
CA ALA A 99 3.38 -6.13 11.60
C ALA A 99 4.90 -6.24 11.38
N GLU A 100 5.65 -5.12 11.45
CA GLU A 100 7.11 -5.13 11.37
C GLU A 100 7.75 -5.97 12.49
N GLY A 101 7.15 -6.00 13.69
CA GLY A 101 7.57 -6.88 14.78
C GLY A 101 7.48 -8.36 14.46
N GLY A 102 6.52 -8.76 13.63
CA GLY A 102 6.36 -10.14 13.14
C GLY A 102 7.37 -10.56 12.06
N LEU A 103 8.15 -9.62 11.52
CA LEU A 103 9.13 -9.88 10.44
C LEU A 103 10.56 -10.16 10.98
N THR A 104 10.66 -10.73 12.17
CA THR A 104 11.95 -10.92 12.87
C THR A 104 12.55 -12.31 12.71
N ASP A 105 11.83 -13.24 12.10
CA ASP A 105 12.30 -14.62 11.89
C ASP A 105 12.04 -15.12 10.45
N GLY A 106 12.68 -16.24 10.09
CA GLY A 106 12.55 -16.86 8.78
C GLY A 106 13.02 -15.96 7.62
N GLU A 107 12.31 -16.06 6.49
CA GLU A 107 12.50 -15.18 5.32
C GLU A 107 11.30 -14.24 5.18
N PRO A 108 11.23 -13.15 5.94
CA PRO A 108 10.04 -12.31 6.02
C PRO A 108 9.80 -11.55 4.71
N MET A 109 8.52 -11.32 4.39
CA MET A 109 8.11 -10.52 3.23
C MET A 109 6.98 -9.57 3.61
N MET A 110 7.02 -8.36 3.07
CA MET A 110 5.95 -7.39 3.20
C MET A 110 5.62 -6.77 1.85
N PHE A 111 4.35 -6.79 1.48
CA PHE A 111 3.86 -6.26 0.22
C PHE A 111 2.85 -5.14 0.50
N LEU A 112 3.10 -3.98 -0.06
CA LEU A 112 2.28 -2.78 0.10
C LEU A 112 1.74 -2.36 -1.27
N PHE A 113 0.43 -2.34 -1.40
CA PHE A 113 -0.26 -1.92 -2.61
C PHE A 113 -1.20 -0.77 -2.29
N GLY A 114 -1.32 0.20 -3.18
CA GLY A 114 -2.29 1.28 -3.04
C GLY A 114 -1.96 2.52 -3.85
N ASN A 115 -2.94 3.38 -3.97
CA ASN A 115 -2.72 4.71 -4.51
C ASN A 115 -2.00 5.59 -3.46
N PRO A 116 -1.08 6.45 -3.86
CA PRO A 116 -0.32 7.33 -2.96
C PRO A 116 -1.16 8.54 -2.53
N THR A 117 -2.20 8.30 -1.72
CA THR A 117 -3.22 9.32 -1.36
C THR A 117 -2.77 10.30 -0.29
N ARG A 118 -1.66 10.03 0.41
CA ARG A 118 -1.15 10.85 1.52
C ARG A 118 0.32 11.16 1.33
N SER A 119 0.71 12.41 1.51
CA SER A 119 2.10 12.89 1.48
C SER A 119 2.85 12.71 2.81
N SER A 120 2.38 11.81 3.66
CA SER A 120 3.01 11.47 4.94
C SER A 120 2.58 10.06 5.39
N GLY A 121 3.25 9.52 6.43
CA GLY A 121 2.97 8.21 7.01
C GLY A 121 3.82 7.09 6.42
N ARG A 122 3.64 5.87 6.96
CA ARG A 122 4.53 4.71 6.68
C ARG A 122 4.62 4.34 5.20
N PHE A 123 3.49 4.37 4.47
CA PHE A 123 3.50 4.09 3.03
C PHE A 123 4.29 5.14 2.25
N TYR A 124 4.12 6.43 2.58
CA TYR A 124 4.91 7.51 2.01
C TYR A 124 6.41 7.34 2.29
N ASP A 125 6.78 7.01 3.53
CA ASP A 125 8.17 6.79 3.93
C ASP A 125 8.87 5.70 3.14
N CYS A 126 8.13 4.64 2.74
CA CYS A 126 8.66 3.56 1.91
C CYS A 126 9.15 4.04 0.53
N PHE A 127 8.59 5.13 0.01
CA PHE A 127 9.00 5.74 -1.26
C PHE A 127 10.02 6.87 -1.09
N HIS A 128 10.26 7.34 0.13
CA HIS A 128 11.10 8.50 0.43
C HIS A 128 12.22 8.15 1.42
N SER A 129 12.03 8.45 2.69
CA SER A 129 13.07 8.29 3.73
C SER A 129 13.56 6.86 3.90
N LYS A 130 12.72 5.88 3.65
CA LYS A 130 12.99 4.44 3.77
C LYS A 130 13.15 3.70 2.44
N ALA A 131 13.19 4.41 1.31
CA ALA A 131 13.20 3.86 -0.04
C ALA A 131 14.29 2.78 -0.26
N LYS A 132 15.45 2.93 0.37
CA LYS A 132 16.58 1.98 0.28
C LYS A 132 16.29 0.57 0.79
N PHE A 133 15.22 0.39 1.54
CA PHE A 133 14.81 -0.92 2.11
C PHE A 133 13.70 -1.60 1.33
N TRP A 134 13.21 -0.98 0.24
CA TRP A 134 12.03 -1.42 -0.51
C TRP A 134 12.33 -1.60 -2.00
N ASP A 135 11.75 -2.65 -2.58
CA ASP A 135 11.62 -2.75 -4.05
C ASP A 135 10.40 -1.94 -4.47
N ILE A 136 10.63 -0.75 -4.99
CA ILE A 136 9.60 0.23 -5.29
C ILE A 136 9.19 0.15 -6.74
N ARG A 137 7.88 0.10 -6.99
CA ARG A 137 7.30 0.18 -8.32
C ARG A 137 6.21 1.23 -8.38
N LYS A 138 6.32 2.13 -9.34
CA LYS A 138 5.25 3.06 -9.71
C LYS A 138 4.60 2.57 -11.00
N VAL A 139 3.28 2.66 -11.05
CA VAL A 139 2.50 2.28 -12.23
C VAL A 139 1.72 3.49 -12.71
N ASP A 140 2.05 3.97 -13.90
CA ASP A 140 1.30 5.01 -14.58
C ASP A 140 0.20 4.36 -15.44
N SER A 141 -1.05 4.66 -15.13
CA SER A 141 -2.21 4.12 -15.83
C SER A 141 -2.24 4.47 -17.32
N ARG A 142 -1.56 5.52 -17.73
CA ARG A 142 -1.44 5.91 -19.16
C ARG A 142 -0.67 4.85 -19.96
N THR A 143 0.25 4.15 -19.33
CA THR A 143 1.07 3.12 -19.98
C THR A 143 0.47 1.72 -19.89
N CYS A 144 -0.51 1.49 -19.01
CA CYS A 144 -1.14 0.20 -18.82
C CYS A 144 -2.17 -0.08 -19.93
N HIS A 145 -2.08 -1.24 -20.58
CA HIS A 145 -2.99 -1.63 -21.66
C HIS A 145 -4.42 -1.96 -21.20
N ILE A 146 -4.61 -2.28 -19.90
CA ILE A 146 -5.92 -2.65 -19.32
C ILE A 146 -6.77 -1.43 -18.91
N THR A 147 -6.21 -0.22 -18.94
CA THR A 147 -6.91 0.99 -18.47
C THR A 147 -7.75 1.65 -19.56
N ASN A 148 -8.80 2.36 -19.15
CA ASN A 148 -9.65 3.13 -20.06
C ASN A 148 -9.00 4.45 -20.45
N LYS A 149 -8.34 4.48 -21.62
CA LYS A 149 -7.62 5.66 -22.11
C LYS A 149 -8.51 6.86 -22.37
N LYS A 150 -9.76 6.64 -22.77
CA LYS A 150 -10.72 7.75 -22.98
C LYS A 150 -11.04 8.45 -21.67
N GLN A 151 -11.27 7.69 -20.61
CA GLN A 151 -11.52 8.25 -19.29
C GLN A 151 -10.30 8.99 -18.74
N ILE A 152 -9.10 8.46 -18.95
CA ILE A 152 -7.85 9.12 -18.53
C ILE A 152 -7.68 10.45 -19.28
N GLN A 153 -7.96 10.48 -20.58
CA GLN A 153 -7.88 11.70 -21.37
C GLN A 153 -8.91 12.74 -20.90
N GLN A 154 -10.14 12.33 -20.61
CA GLN A 154 -11.16 13.22 -20.04
C GLN A 154 -10.70 13.82 -18.70
N TRP A 155 -10.13 13.02 -17.81
CA TRP A 155 -9.60 13.51 -16.53
C TRP A 155 -8.41 14.46 -16.70
N LEU A 156 -7.58 14.25 -17.72
CA LEU A 156 -6.49 15.18 -18.06
C LEU A 156 -7.03 16.54 -18.47
N GLU A 157 -8.10 16.58 -19.27
CA GLU A 157 -8.75 17.81 -19.73
C GLU A 157 -9.50 18.52 -18.61
N GLU A 158 -10.16 17.75 -17.72
CA GLU A 158 -10.97 18.26 -16.63
C GLU A 158 -10.14 18.78 -15.44
N TYR A 159 -9.14 18.03 -15.02
CA TYR A 159 -8.38 18.32 -13.79
C TYR A 159 -6.98 18.87 -14.06
N GLY A 160 -6.41 18.62 -15.23
CA GLY A 160 -5.01 18.89 -15.54
C GLY A 160 -4.02 17.86 -15.00
N GLU A 161 -2.86 17.76 -15.66
CA GLU A 161 -1.83 16.78 -15.30
C GLU A 161 -1.22 17.01 -13.92
N ASP A 162 -1.04 18.28 -13.53
CA ASP A 162 -0.43 18.67 -12.26
C ASP A 162 -1.39 18.60 -11.05
N SER A 163 -2.66 18.29 -11.27
CA SER A 163 -3.63 18.17 -10.19
C SER A 163 -3.32 16.97 -9.30
N ASP A 164 -3.55 17.08 -7.99
CA ASP A 164 -3.38 15.96 -7.07
C ASP A 164 -4.28 14.77 -7.42
N PHE A 165 -5.47 15.04 -7.99
CA PHE A 165 -6.34 13.99 -8.50
C PHE A 165 -5.65 13.16 -9.59
N PHE A 166 -5.11 13.82 -10.61
CA PHE A 166 -4.48 13.15 -11.75
C PHE A 166 -3.18 12.46 -11.36
N ARG A 167 -2.35 13.13 -10.55
CA ARG A 167 -1.11 12.56 -10.01
C ARG A 167 -1.37 11.26 -9.26
N VAL A 168 -2.28 11.27 -8.30
CA VAL A 168 -2.59 10.12 -7.45
C VAL A 168 -3.30 9.00 -8.19
N ARG A 169 -4.34 9.34 -8.98
CA ARG A 169 -5.23 8.35 -9.60
C ARG A 169 -4.73 7.79 -10.91
N VAL A 170 -3.90 8.53 -11.63
CA VAL A 170 -3.42 8.16 -12.97
C VAL A 170 -1.92 7.88 -12.98
N MET A 171 -1.12 8.79 -12.43
CA MET A 171 0.34 8.69 -12.52
C MET A 171 0.97 7.83 -11.42
N GLY A 172 0.22 7.48 -10.37
CA GLY A 172 0.76 6.77 -9.20
C GLY A 172 1.78 7.61 -8.43
N GLU A 173 1.59 8.92 -8.41
CA GLU A 173 2.45 9.87 -7.72
C GLU A 173 1.77 10.46 -6.49
N PHE A 174 2.58 10.77 -5.48
CA PHE A 174 2.08 11.42 -4.26
C PHE A 174 1.55 12.83 -4.58
N PRO A 175 0.53 13.32 -3.82
CA PRO A 175 0.01 14.66 -3.99
C PRO A 175 1.05 15.72 -3.65
N ASN A 176 0.97 16.88 -4.29
CA ASN A 176 1.86 18.00 -4.03
C ASN A 176 1.60 18.68 -2.68
N ALA A 177 0.37 18.63 -2.21
CA ALA A 177 -0.03 19.18 -0.92
C ALA A 177 -0.71 18.11 -0.05
N SER A 178 -0.47 18.13 1.26
CA SER A 178 -1.35 17.43 2.20
C SER A 178 -2.64 18.22 2.37
N SER A 179 -3.75 17.55 2.64
CA SER A 179 -5.05 18.19 2.90
C SER A 179 -5.04 19.20 4.07
N SER A 180 -3.98 19.18 4.88
CA SER A 180 -3.74 20.08 6.01
C SER A 180 -2.62 21.10 5.76
N GLN A 181 -2.04 21.14 4.57
CA GLN A 181 -0.88 21.96 4.27
C GLN A 181 -1.33 23.29 3.65
N PHE A 182 -1.08 24.39 4.33
CA PHE A 182 -1.42 25.74 3.86
C PHE A 182 -0.60 26.17 2.63
N ILE A 183 0.67 25.70 2.55
CA ILE A 183 1.56 25.96 1.41
C ILE A 183 1.94 24.62 0.77
N PRO A 184 1.68 24.41 -0.53
CA PRO A 184 2.09 23.20 -1.24
C PRO A 184 3.61 22.94 -1.12
N THR A 185 4.02 21.69 -0.93
CA THR A 185 5.44 21.31 -0.83
C THR A 185 6.24 21.81 -2.03
N LYS A 186 5.67 21.69 -3.24
CA LYS A 186 6.27 22.21 -4.48
C LYS A 186 6.61 23.70 -4.40
N SER A 187 5.73 24.51 -3.82
CA SER A 187 5.96 25.95 -3.64
C SER A 187 7.11 26.23 -2.68
N VAL A 188 7.27 25.38 -1.64
CA VAL A 188 8.39 25.49 -0.71
C VAL A 188 9.71 25.09 -1.41
N GLU A 189 9.73 23.99 -2.14
CA GLU A 189 10.88 23.50 -2.90
C GLU A 189 11.32 24.52 -3.97
N GLU A 190 10.37 25.07 -4.71
CA GLU A 190 10.64 26.12 -5.69
C GLU A 190 11.18 27.41 -5.04
N ALA A 191 10.68 27.76 -3.86
CA ALA A 191 11.18 28.91 -3.11
C ALA A 191 12.60 28.65 -2.59
N MET A 192 12.90 27.45 -2.13
CA MET A 192 14.24 27.05 -1.66
C MET A 192 15.25 26.94 -2.81
N ALA A 193 14.83 26.55 -3.99
CA ALA A 193 15.67 26.42 -5.18
C ALA A 193 15.98 27.78 -5.85
N ARG A 194 15.26 28.85 -5.51
CA ARG A 194 15.54 30.17 -6.05
C ARG A 194 16.91 30.67 -5.55
N PRO A 195 17.83 31.09 -6.43
CA PRO A 195 19.06 31.76 -6.01
C PRO A 195 18.69 32.95 -5.15
N GLY A 196 19.35 33.11 -4.00
CA GLY A 196 19.08 34.20 -3.06
C GLY A 196 19.30 35.58 -3.69
N GLY A 197 18.29 36.08 -4.37
CA GLY A 197 18.19 37.47 -4.72
C GLY A 197 17.75 38.22 -3.49
N GLY A 198 18.55 39.20 -3.07
CA GLY A 198 18.28 39.98 -1.87
C GLY A 198 16.84 40.44 -1.81
N LEU A 199 16.20 40.21 -0.66
CA LEU A 199 14.86 40.68 -0.37
C LEU A 199 14.84 42.23 -0.33
N THR A 200 14.52 42.84 -1.44
CA THR A 200 13.88 44.14 -1.47
C THR A 200 12.37 43.87 -1.69
N ALA A 201 11.74 43.30 -0.68
CA ALA A 201 10.29 43.12 -0.70
C ALA A 201 9.69 44.22 0.18
N ASN A 202 9.00 45.16 -0.41
CA ASN A 202 7.96 45.94 0.25
C ASN A 202 6.85 44.93 0.67
N LEU A 203 6.88 44.44 1.86
CA LEU A 203 5.78 43.71 2.47
C LEU A 203 4.73 44.74 2.86
N ALA A 204 3.75 44.96 1.99
CA ALA A 204 2.49 45.57 2.38
C ALA A 204 1.68 44.49 3.09
N ILE A 205 1.60 44.56 4.40
CA ILE A 205 0.64 43.83 5.23
C ILE A 205 -0.68 44.60 5.12
N ILE A 206 -1.70 43.99 4.51
CA ILE A 206 -3.09 44.45 4.60
C ILE A 206 -3.80 43.58 5.61
#